data_032f2ab2b85d13e85e5999fea2ed21ab
#
_entry.id   032f2ab2b85d13e85e5999fea2ed21ab
#
_cell.length_a   1.000
_cell.length_b   1.000
_cell.length_c   1.000
_cell.angle_alpha   90.00
_cell.angle_beta   90.00
_cell.angle_gamma   90.00
#
_symmetry.space_group_name_H-M   'P 1'
#
loop_
_entity.id
_entity.type
_entity.pdbx_description
1 polymer ?
#
loop_
_entity_poly.entity_id
_entity_poly.type
_entity_poly.pdbx_seq_one_letter_code
_entity_poly.pdbx_strand_id
1 'polypeptide(L)'
;MKYIIAIDIGTQSTRASVINQDGTILLIEQIMHDLVRPFPNWAQQNPDSWWNETCHAIKEVLKKTNVNLSAIAVVATCGQMHGPVGIDEDGNTTTPWVQLWCDKRCDEQCQDLLAKNDQNELQKISGNLVYPSWQGIKVRWHKEHETDSYNRTRWFLVPKDFINYRLTGVAATDPSEASCSYLYDWHTDHYSQELADIVGVDLKKFAPIYRSQDVIGEVTEEAARQTGLPIGIPVVAGGGDFPVSMLGFGIVGEGVTADVTGTSTLVAAHTAKPLLNP
;
A
#
# COMPACT_ATOMS: atom_id res chain seq x y z
N MET A 1 -22.13 -0.81 -21.35
CA MET A 1 -21.57 -1.55 -20.20
C MET A 1 -20.27 -0.86 -19.82
N LYS A 2 -20.06 -0.54 -18.54
CA LYS A 2 -18.81 0.06 -18.05
C LYS A 2 -17.93 -1.01 -17.41
N TYR A 3 -16.61 -0.75 -17.42
CA TYR A 3 -15.62 -1.66 -16.84
C TYR A 3 -14.74 -0.94 -15.82
N ILE A 4 -14.23 -1.72 -14.88
CA ILE A 4 -13.26 -1.34 -13.89
C ILE A 4 -11.99 -2.16 -14.17
N ILE A 5 -10.83 -1.53 -14.15
CA ILE A 5 -9.56 -2.22 -14.06
C ILE A 5 -9.17 -2.25 -12.60
N ALA A 6 -9.09 -3.44 -12.02
CA ALA A 6 -8.59 -3.62 -10.65
C ALA A 6 -7.18 -4.24 -10.70
N ILE A 7 -6.27 -3.67 -9.91
CA ILE A 7 -4.85 -4.07 -9.82
C ILE A 7 -4.58 -4.46 -8.38
N ASP A 8 -3.93 -5.61 -8.20
CA ASP A 8 -3.51 -6.12 -6.90
C ASP A 8 -2.01 -6.45 -6.91
N ILE A 9 -1.25 -5.76 -6.08
CA ILE A 9 0.19 -5.99 -5.90
C ILE A 9 0.39 -6.85 -4.65
N GLY A 10 0.25 -8.17 -4.81
CA GLY A 10 0.44 -9.11 -3.70
C GLY A 10 1.91 -9.43 -3.43
N THR A 11 2.17 -10.25 -2.40
CA THR A 11 3.55 -10.65 -2.04
C THR A 11 4.18 -11.61 -3.06
N GLN A 12 3.40 -12.40 -3.78
CA GLN A 12 3.91 -13.41 -4.72
C GLN A 12 3.64 -13.07 -6.18
N SER A 13 2.74 -12.12 -6.43
CA SER A 13 2.31 -11.82 -7.80
C SER A 13 1.63 -10.46 -7.88
N THR A 14 1.75 -9.83 -9.04
CA THR A 14 0.90 -8.73 -9.47
C THR A 14 -0.27 -9.27 -10.29
N ARG A 15 -1.48 -8.79 -10.04
CA ARG A 15 -2.69 -9.16 -10.77
C ARG A 15 -3.36 -7.93 -11.37
N ALA A 16 -3.89 -8.09 -12.59
CA ALA A 16 -4.81 -7.14 -13.18
C ALA A 16 -6.10 -7.86 -13.59
N SER A 17 -7.24 -7.25 -13.33
CA SER A 17 -8.54 -7.81 -13.68
C SER A 17 -9.44 -6.79 -14.36
N VAL A 18 -10.29 -7.28 -15.26
CA VAL A 18 -11.39 -6.52 -15.85
C VAL A 18 -12.67 -6.96 -15.19
N ILE A 19 -13.38 -6.01 -14.59
CA ILE A 19 -14.64 -6.24 -13.88
C ILE A 19 -15.72 -5.38 -14.55
N ASN A 20 -16.90 -5.95 -14.82
CA ASN A 20 -18.02 -5.17 -15.34
C ASN A 20 -18.75 -4.41 -14.22
N GLN A 21 -19.65 -3.50 -14.60
CA GLN A 21 -20.43 -2.69 -13.67
C GLN A 21 -21.34 -3.50 -12.73
N ASP A 22 -21.59 -4.78 -13.04
CA ASP A 22 -22.43 -5.68 -12.23
C ASP A 22 -21.58 -6.49 -11.22
N GLY A 23 -20.25 -6.23 -11.17
CA GLY A 23 -19.31 -6.91 -10.29
C GLY A 23 -18.77 -8.24 -10.82
N THR A 24 -19.13 -8.63 -12.06
CA THR A 24 -18.60 -9.86 -12.66
C THR A 24 -17.17 -9.67 -13.12
N ILE A 25 -16.26 -10.51 -12.66
CA ILE A 25 -14.88 -10.57 -13.13
C ILE A 25 -14.86 -11.29 -14.49
N LEU A 26 -14.43 -10.60 -15.54
CA LEU A 26 -14.33 -11.18 -16.87
C LEU A 26 -13.05 -12.01 -17.03
N LEU A 27 -11.95 -11.50 -16.50
CA LEU A 27 -10.64 -12.15 -16.53
C LEU A 27 -9.72 -11.57 -15.48
N ILE A 28 -8.82 -12.41 -14.97
CA ILE A 28 -7.69 -12.02 -14.13
C ILE A 28 -6.41 -12.50 -14.81
N GLU A 29 -5.46 -11.61 -15.01
CA GLU A 29 -4.08 -11.94 -15.37
C GLU A 29 -3.19 -11.82 -14.16
N GLN A 30 -2.28 -12.78 -14.01
CA GLN A 30 -1.37 -12.87 -12.87
C GLN A 30 0.06 -13.04 -13.36
N ILE A 31 0.95 -12.19 -12.88
CA ILE A 31 2.39 -12.26 -13.12
C ILE A 31 3.09 -12.53 -11.79
N MET A 32 3.82 -13.63 -11.74
CA MET A 32 4.57 -14.01 -10.54
C MET A 32 5.83 -13.16 -10.40
N HIS A 33 6.22 -12.86 -9.16
CA HIS A 33 7.49 -12.19 -8.87
C HIS A 33 8.23 -12.84 -7.69
N ASP A 34 9.53 -12.59 -7.65
CA ASP A 34 10.40 -13.20 -6.66
C ASP A 34 10.41 -12.43 -5.34
N LEU A 35 10.57 -13.19 -4.26
CA LEU A 35 10.85 -12.67 -2.94
C LEU A 35 12.33 -12.89 -2.62
N VAL A 36 13.07 -11.80 -2.41
CA VAL A 36 14.50 -11.83 -2.10
C VAL A 36 14.72 -11.77 -0.59
N ARG A 37 15.50 -12.72 -0.06
CA ARG A 37 15.90 -12.81 1.34
C ARG A 37 17.44 -12.82 1.46
N PRO A 38 18.10 -11.65 1.41
CA PRO A 38 19.56 -11.60 1.41
C PRO A 38 20.18 -11.96 2.76
N PHE A 39 19.44 -11.79 3.86
CA PHE A 39 19.86 -12.11 5.22
C PHE A 39 18.70 -12.73 6.02
N PRO A 40 18.97 -13.42 7.16
CA PRO A 40 17.92 -13.83 8.08
C PRO A 40 17.03 -12.64 8.49
N ASN A 41 15.73 -12.86 8.56
CA ASN A 41 14.72 -11.85 8.89
C ASN A 41 14.51 -10.72 7.87
N TRP A 42 15.24 -10.71 6.74
CA TRP A 42 15.03 -9.78 5.64
C TRP A 42 14.11 -10.38 4.60
N ALA A 43 13.23 -9.55 4.07
CA ALA A 43 12.33 -9.91 2.96
C ALA A 43 12.07 -8.65 2.13
N GLN A 44 12.48 -8.66 0.86
CA GLN A 44 12.44 -7.46 0.02
C GLN A 44 12.13 -7.77 -1.43
N GLN A 45 11.61 -6.78 -2.13
CA GLN A 45 11.30 -6.82 -3.57
C GLN A 45 11.71 -5.51 -4.25
N ASN A 46 11.88 -5.58 -5.58
CA ASN A 46 12.18 -4.40 -6.40
C ASN A 46 10.86 -3.74 -6.85
N PRO A 47 10.62 -2.46 -6.56
CA PRO A 47 9.38 -1.78 -6.93
C PRO A 47 9.22 -1.58 -8.44
N ASP A 48 10.31 -1.46 -9.20
CA ASP A 48 10.24 -1.33 -10.65
C ASP A 48 9.76 -2.63 -11.31
N SER A 49 10.01 -3.80 -10.68
CA SER A 49 9.41 -5.06 -11.11
C SER A 49 7.89 -5.02 -11.00
N TRP A 50 7.33 -4.52 -9.90
CA TRP A 50 5.89 -4.38 -9.72
C TRP A 50 5.25 -3.53 -10.80
N TRP A 51 5.90 -2.41 -11.19
CA TRP A 51 5.40 -1.58 -12.27
C TRP A 51 5.42 -2.29 -13.62
N ASN A 52 6.53 -2.96 -13.96
CA ASN A 52 6.67 -3.70 -15.21
C ASN A 52 5.64 -4.83 -15.31
N GLU A 53 5.44 -5.57 -14.23
CA GLU A 53 4.45 -6.64 -14.11
C GLU A 53 3.02 -6.09 -14.21
N THR A 54 2.73 -4.96 -13.56
CA THR A 54 1.45 -4.26 -13.69
C THR A 54 1.17 -3.90 -15.14
N CYS A 55 2.13 -3.30 -15.83
CA CYS A 55 2.00 -2.96 -17.26
C CYS A 55 1.73 -4.20 -18.11
N HIS A 56 2.44 -5.30 -17.82
CA HIS A 56 2.27 -6.55 -18.55
C HIS A 56 0.88 -7.16 -18.31
N ALA A 57 0.48 -7.27 -17.04
CA ALA A 57 -0.82 -7.84 -16.66
C ALA A 57 -1.99 -7.04 -17.25
N ILE A 58 -1.92 -5.69 -17.24
CA ILE A 58 -2.96 -4.84 -17.85
C ILE A 58 -3.04 -5.10 -19.36
N LYS A 59 -1.91 -5.10 -20.08
CA LYS A 59 -1.90 -5.38 -21.53
C LYS A 59 -2.53 -6.72 -21.85
N GLU A 60 -2.16 -7.77 -21.12
CA GLU A 60 -2.67 -9.11 -21.37
C GLU A 60 -4.17 -9.23 -21.06
N VAL A 61 -4.65 -8.66 -19.95
CA VAL A 61 -6.07 -8.72 -19.60
C VAL A 61 -6.92 -7.93 -20.61
N LEU A 62 -6.47 -6.77 -21.06
CA LEU A 62 -7.16 -5.97 -22.10
C LEU A 62 -7.22 -6.71 -23.44
N LYS A 63 -6.09 -7.28 -23.88
CA LYS A 63 -5.99 -8.06 -25.11
C LYS A 63 -6.90 -9.28 -25.10
N LYS A 64 -6.92 -10.05 -24.02
CA LYS A 64 -7.69 -11.30 -23.91
C LYS A 64 -9.18 -11.08 -23.74
N THR A 65 -9.59 -10.00 -23.04
CA THR A 65 -11.02 -9.68 -22.87
C THR A 65 -11.61 -8.94 -24.04
N ASN A 66 -10.76 -8.28 -24.86
CA ASN A 66 -11.19 -7.47 -26.01
C ASN A 66 -12.33 -6.48 -25.69
N VAL A 67 -12.30 -5.91 -24.49
CA VAL A 67 -13.30 -4.91 -24.06
C VAL A 67 -13.11 -3.59 -24.80
N ASN A 68 -14.21 -2.87 -24.99
CA ASN A 68 -14.11 -1.51 -25.52
C ASN A 68 -13.36 -0.61 -24.53
N LEU A 69 -12.16 -0.16 -24.89
CA LEU A 69 -11.31 0.65 -24.03
C LEU A 69 -12.00 1.96 -23.59
N SER A 70 -12.84 2.57 -24.45
CA SER A 70 -13.60 3.77 -24.10
C SER A 70 -14.68 3.55 -23.02
N ALA A 71 -14.98 2.29 -22.70
CA ALA A 71 -15.93 1.91 -21.67
C ALA A 71 -15.26 1.64 -20.31
N ILE A 72 -13.94 1.73 -20.21
CA ILE A 72 -13.23 1.65 -18.92
C ILE A 72 -13.51 2.94 -18.16
N ALA A 73 -14.12 2.82 -16.99
CA ALA A 73 -14.59 3.94 -16.22
C ALA A 73 -13.61 4.41 -15.14
N VAL A 74 -12.79 3.48 -14.62
CA VAL A 74 -11.90 3.74 -13.48
C VAL A 74 -10.84 2.65 -13.35
N VAL A 75 -9.68 3.04 -12.81
CA VAL A 75 -8.67 2.12 -12.29
C VAL A 75 -8.69 2.17 -10.77
N ALA A 76 -8.70 1.01 -10.12
CA ALA A 76 -8.60 0.86 -8.67
C ALA A 76 -7.44 -0.07 -8.32
N THR A 77 -6.66 0.28 -7.30
CA THR A 77 -5.50 -0.49 -6.87
C THR A 77 -5.68 -0.99 -5.43
N CYS A 78 -5.19 -2.18 -5.17
CA CYS A 78 -4.88 -2.66 -3.82
C CYS A 78 -3.51 -3.34 -3.82
N GLY A 79 -3.00 -3.68 -2.66
CA GLY A 79 -1.73 -4.41 -2.60
C GLY A 79 -1.21 -4.63 -1.20
N GLN A 80 -0.11 -5.38 -1.13
CA GLN A 80 0.59 -5.65 0.12
C GLN A 80 0.98 -4.36 0.83
N MET A 81 0.81 -4.35 2.13
CA MET A 81 0.89 -3.16 2.96
C MET A 81 2.32 -2.89 3.48
N HIS A 82 2.55 -1.70 4.02
CA HIS A 82 3.69 -1.33 4.87
C HIS A 82 5.06 -1.16 4.18
N GLY A 83 5.26 -1.60 2.95
CA GLY A 83 6.56 -1.50 2.28
C GLY A 83 6.88 -0.06 1.87
N PRO A 84 7.94 0.61 2.41
CA PRO A 84 8.26 1.99 2.06
C PRO A 84 8.97 2.07 0.70
N VAL A 85 8.26 2.45 -0.34
CA VAL A 85 8.82 2.78 -1.65
C VAL A 85 9.23 4.25 -1.65
N GLY A 86 10.53 4.52 -1.61
CA GLY A 86 11.03 5.89 -1.73
C GLY A 86 11.06 6.34 -3.19
N ILE A 87 10.56 7.55 -3.44
CA ILE A 87 10.66 8.23 -4.74
C ILE A 87 11.20 9.65 -4.55
N ASP A 88 12.00 10.13 -5.50
CA ASP A 88 12.54 11.50 -5.52
C ASP A 88 11.56 12.52 -6.16
N GLU A 89 12.00 13.77 -6.30
CA GLU A 89 11.22 14.85 -6.91
C GLU A 89 10.90 14.59 -8.38
N ASP A 90 11.73 13.80 -9.07
CA ASP A 90 11.57 13.44 -10.49
C ASP A 90 10.75 12.15 -10.67
N GLY A 91 10.34 11.51 -9.58
CA GLY A 91 9.57 10.26 -9.57
C GLY A 91 10.41 8.98 -9.75
N ASN A 92 11.74 9.07 -9.64
CA ASN A 92 12.60 7.91 -9.67
C ASN A 92 12.64 7.22 -8.31
N THR A 93 12.75 5.89 -8.30
CA THR A 93 12.87 5.11 -7.08
C THR A 93 14.22 5.40 -6.39
N THR A 94 14.16 5.70 -5.11
CA THR A 94 15.35 5.89 -4.25
C THR A 94 15.64 4.67 -3.40
N THR A 95 14.69 3.75 -3.27
CA THR A 95 14.80 2.48 -2.55
C THR A 95 14.74 1.33 -3.53
N PRO A 96 15.87 0.84 -4.08
CA PRO A 96 15.88 -0.23 -5.08
C PRO A 96 15.35 -1.57 -4.53
N TRP A 97 15.36 -1.72 -3.21
CA TRP A 97 14.84 -2.87 -2.48
C TRP A 97 13.90 -2.42 -1.38
N VAL A 98 12.61 -2.71 -1.54
CA VAL A 98 11.57 -2.35 -0.58
C VAL A 98 11.39 -3.46 0.45
N GLN A 99 11.46 -3.10 1.73
CA GLN A 99 11.19 -4.00 2.86
C GLN A 99 9.71 -4.38 2.86
N LEU A 100 9.40 -5.68 2.81
CA LEU A 100 8.03 -6.16 2.81
C LEU A 100 7.42 -6.17 4.21
N TRP A 101 6.12 -6.44 4.30
CA TRP A 101 5.39 -6.54 5.56
C TRP A 101 5.98 -7.56 6.55
N CYS A 102 6.56 -8.66 6.04
CA CYS A 102 7.19 -9.72 6.84
C CYS A 102 8.68 -9.51 7.12
N ASP A 103 9.27 -8.40 6.64
CA ASP A 103 10.65 -8.02 6.95
C ASP A 103 10.75 -7.53 8.40
N LYS A 104 11.72 -8.08 9.13
CA LYS A 104 11.93 -7.79 10.55
C LYS A 104 13.26 -7.11 10.85
N ARG A 105 13.95 -6.55 9.84
CA ARG A 105 15.24 -5.85 10.06
C ARG A 105 15.12 -4.64 11.00
N CYS A 106 13.91 -4.14 11.22
CA CYS A 106 13.62 -2.98 12.07
C CYS A 106 13.35 -3.35 13.56
N ASP A 107 13.66 -4.57 13.99
CA ASP A 107 13.45 -5.00 15.39
C ASP A 107 14.21 -4.10 16.39
N GLU A 108 15.43 -3.62 16.04
CA GLU A 108 16.21 -2.71 16.89
C GLU A 108 15.49 -1.38 17.11
N GLN A 109 14.88 -0.80 16.05
CA GLN A 109 14.10 0.44 16.14
C GLN A 109 12.86 0.24 17.04
N CYS A 110 12.23 -0.93 16.97
CA CYS A 110 11.10 -1.26 17.86
C CYS A 110 11.54 -1.35 19.32
N GLN A 111 12.66 -2.01 19.61
CA GLN A 111 13.20 -2.12 20.96
C GLN A 111 13.60 -0.76 21.52
N ASP A 112 14.22 0.11 20.72
CA ASP A 112 14.56 1.47 21.10
C ASP A 112 13.30 2.31 21.44
N LEU A 113 12.24 2.19 20.66
CA LEU A 113 10.96 2.85 20.93
C LEU A 113 10.35 2.39 22.25
N LEU A 114 10.30 1.07 22.50
CA LEU A 114 9.74 0.48 23.71
C LEU A 114 10.57 0.77 24.96
N ALA A 115 11.89 0.93 24.81
CA ALA A 115 12.76 1.31 25.94
C ALA A 115 12.56 2.76 26.42
N LYS A 116 12.05 3.64 25.54
CA LYS A 116 11.91 5.07 25.79
C LYS A 116 10.48 5.52 26.05
N ASN A 117 9.49 4.70 25.70
CA ASN A 117 8.08 5.09 25.70
C ASN A 117 7.20 3.98 26.31
N ASP A 118 6.08 4.36 26.90
CA ASP A 118 5.05 3.42 27.31
C ASP A 118 4.23 2.99 26.08
N GLN A 119 4.23 1.68 25.79
CA GLN A 119 3.52 1.12 24.65
C GLN A 119 2.01 1.39 24.68
N ASN A 120 1.40 1.38 25.89
CA ASN A 120 -0.03 1.62 26.02
C ASN A 120 -0.39 3.07 25.70
N GLU A 121 0.47 4.04 26.10
CA GLU A 121 0.26 5.44 25.73
C GLU A 121 0.38 5.64 24.22
N LEU A 122 1.37 5.03 23.57
CA LEU A 122 1.50 5.06 22.13
C LEU A 122 0.32 4.42 21.40
N GLN A 123 -0.19 3.31 21.93
CA GLN A 123 -1.35 2.61 21.36
C GLN A 123 -2.64 3.45 21.45
N LYS A 124 -2.81 4.26 22.47
CA LYS A 124 -3.97 5.17 22.57
C LYS A 124 -4.06 6.13 21.39
N ILE A 125 -2.92 6.55 20.85
CA ILE A 125 -2.87 7.47 19.70
C ILE A 125 -2.92 6.68 18.39
N SER A 126 -2.03 5.69 18.23
CA SER A 126 -1.84 4.97 16.96
C SER A 126 -2.88 3.87 16.71
N GLY A 127 -3.55 3.37 17.75
CA GLY A 127 -4.37 2.15 17.68
C GLY A 127 -3.54 0.85 17.54
N ASN A 128 -2.22 0.93 17.41
CA ASN A 128 -1.35 -0.18 17.09
C ASN A 128 -0.28 -0.41 18.16
N LEU A 129 0.14 -1.67 18.32
CA LEU A 129 1.35 -1.99 19.08
C LEU A 129 2.59 -1.66 18.25
N VAL A 130 3.72 -1.39 18.91
CA VAL A 130 5.02 -1.23 18.21
C VAL A 130 5.39 -2.56 17.56
N TYR A 131 5.60 -2.54 16.25
CA TYR A 131 5.91 -3.74 15.47
C TYR A 131 6.74 -3.40 14.22
N PRO A 132 7.72 -4.24 13.82
CA PRO A 132 8.66 -3.92 12.74
C PRO A 132 8.03 -3.85 11.35
N SER A 133 6.79 -4.31 11.17
CA SER A 133 6.10 -4.23 9.87
C SER A 133 5.72 -2.80 9.48
N TRP A 134 5.47 -1.91 10.44
CA TRP A 134 4.90 -0.59 10.17
C TRP A 134 5.80 0.28 9.30
N GLN A 135 5.19 0.97 8.33
CA GLN A 135 5.90 1.81 7.36
C GLN A 135 6.80 2.86 8.04
N GLY A 136 6.30 3.59 9.04
CA GLY A 136 7.08 4.64 9.73
C GLY A 136 8.33 4.10 10.40
N ILE A 137 8.27 2.90 11.00
CA ILE A 137 9.43 2.26 11.63
C ILE A 137 10.47 1.86 10.58
N LYS A 138 10.03 1.35 9.43
CA LYS A 138 10.92 1.05 8.29
C LYS A 138 11.55 2.31 7.70
N VAL A 139 10.78 3.41 7.60
CA VAL A 139 11.31 4.71 7.17
C VAL A 139 12.35 5.25 8.14
N ARG A 140 12.17 5.05 9.47
CA ARG A 140 13.21 5.33 10.46
C ARG A 140 14.48 4.53 10.19
N TRP A 141 14.35 3.22 9.91
CA TRP A 141 15.48 2.38 9.56
C TRP A 141 16.24 2.92 8.33
N HIS A 142 15.52 3.32 7.26
CA HIS A 142 16.13 3.95 6.08
C HIS A 142 16.88 5.22 6.44
N LYS A 143 16.32 6.07 7.32
CA LYS A 143 16.99 7.29 7.80
C LYS A 143 18.31 6.98 8.51
N GLU A 144 18.37 5.91 9.29
CA GLU A 144 19.53 5.53 10.09
C GLU A 144 20.59 4.77 9.29
N HIS A 145 20.20 3.95 8.31
CA HIS A 145 21.09 3.02 7.60
C HIS A 145 21.31 3.36 6.12
N GLU A 146 20.38 4.08 5.50
CA GLU A 146 20.44 4.46 4.09
C GLU A 146 20.21 5.97 3.93
N THR A 147 20.97 6.76 4.70
CA THR A 147 20.80 8.21 4.88
C THR A 147 20.75 8.96 3.53
N ASP A 148 21.62 8.61 2.58
CA ASP A 148 21.65 9.27 1.26
C ASP A 148 20.37 9.02 0.47
N SER A 149 19.86 7.79 0.47
CA SER A 149 18.58 7.42 -0.12
C SER A 149 17.43 8.16 0.56
N TYR A 150 17.40 8.13 1.90
CA TYR A 150 16.40 8.84 2.70
C TYR A 150 16.35 10.34 2.38
N ASN A 151 17.51 11.00 2.29
CA ASN A 151 17.60 12.45 2.04
C ASN A 151 17.10 12.81 0.64
N ARG A 152 17.38 12.00 -0.38
CA ARG A 152 16.89 12.21 -1.75
C ARG A 152 15.40 11.90 -1.91
N THR A 153 14.84 11.05 -1.02
CA THR A 153 13.44 10.67 -1.09
C THR A 153 12.54 11.87 -0.81
N ARG A 154 11.64 12.16 -1.75
CA ARG A 154 10.56 13.14 -1.57
C ARG A 154 9.36 12.51 -0.88
N TRP A 155 8.96 11.31 -1.31
CA TRP A 155 7.82 10.58 -0.78
C TRP A 155 8.18 9.12 -0.47
N PHE A 156 7.75 8.62 0.69
CA PHE A 156 7.66 7.20 0.96
C PHE A 156 6.22 6.74 0.72
N LEU A 157 6.01 5.96 -0.32
CA LEU A 157 4.73 5.38 -0.70
C LEU A 157 4.66 3.91 -0.26
N VAL A 158 3.47 3.32 -0.22
CA VAL A 158 3.31 1.87 -0.13
C VAL A 158 3.16 1.26 -1.53
N PRO A 159 3.24 -0.07 -1.71
CA PRO A 159 3.26 -0.68 -3.04
C PRO A 159 2.11 -0.24 -3.97
N LYS A 160 0.86 -0.22 -3.49
CA LYS A 160 -0.27 0.25 -4.31
C LYS A 160 -0.20 1.74 -4.64
N ASP A 161 0.27 2.57 -3.69
CA ASP A 161 0.40 4.01 -3.89
C ASP A 161 1.51 4.33 -4.89
N PHE A 162 2.58 3.53 -4.90
CA PHE A 162 3.60 3.60 -5.93
C PHE A 162 3.03 3.32 -7.34
N ILE A 163 2.17 2.30 -7.48
CA ILE A 163 1.50 2.04 -8.77
C ILE A 163 0.55 3.19 -9.14
N ASN A 164 -0.20 3.73 -8.18
CA ASN A 164 -1.03 4.91 -8.39
C ASN A 164 -0.20 6.12 -8.86
N TYR A 165 0.95 6.34 -8.22
CA TYR A 165 1.87 7.40 -8.63
C TYR A 165 2.40 7.18 -10.06
N ARG A 166 2.78 5.96 -10.42
CA ARG A 166 3.22 5.63 -11.78
C ARG A 166 2.12 5.82 -12.82
N LEU A 167 0.86 5.64 -12.44
CA LEU A 167 -0.30 5.86 -13.31
C LEU A 167 -0.63 7.35 -13.48
N THR A 168 -0.50 8.17 -12.41
CA THR A 168 -1.08 9.52 -12.34
C THR A 168 -0.07 10.64 -12.16
N GLY A 169 1.13 10.36 -11.64
CA GLY A 169 2.08 11.36 -11.17
C GLY A 169 1.71 11.99 -9.82
N VAL A 170 0.65 11.53 -9.16
CA VAL A 170 0.15 12.08 -7.89
C VAL A 170 0.52 11.18 -6.72
N ALA A 171 1.22 11.73 -5.72
CA ALA A 171 1.48 11.05 -4.46
C ALA A 171 0.25 11.13 -3.55
N ALA A 172 -0.34 9.99 -3.24
CA ALA A 172 -1.53 9.86 -2.41
C ALA A 172 -1.49 8.52 -1.66
N THR A 173 -2.14 8.46 -0.51
CA THR A 173 -2.42 7.24 0.24
C THR A 173 -3.86 7.25 0.73
N ASP A 174 -4.29 6.17 1.40
CA ASP A 174 -5.64 6.05 1.95
C ASP A 174 -5.63 5.70 3.45
N PRO A 175 -6.77 5.81 4.18
CA PRO A 175 -6.80 5.55 5.61
C PRO A 175 -6.39 4.13 6.01
N SER A 176 -6.63 3.12 5.16
CA SER A 176 -6.25 1.75 5.47
C SER A 176 -4.73 1.56 5.55
N GLU A 177 -3.99 2.24 4.68
CA GLU A 177 -2.52 2.25 4.70
C GLU A 177 -1.97 3.23 5.74
N ALA A 178 -2.54 4.43 5.82
CA ALA A 178 -2.10 5.44 6.79
C ALA A 178 -2.23 4.95 8.23
N SER A 179 -3.34 4.26 8.58
CA SER A 179 -3.56 3.68 9.92
C SER A 179 -2.51 2.62 10.28
N CYS A 180 -1.95 1.95 9.29
CA CYS A 180 -0.89 0.96 9.44
C CYS A 180 0.53 1.55 9.25
N SER A 181 0.67 2.86 9.18
CA SER A 181 1.98 3.52 9.14
C SER A 181 2.68 3.60 10.50
N TYR A 182 1.94 3.45 11.60
CA TYR A 182 2.32 3.80 12.97
C TYR A 182 2.48 5.32 13.24
N LEU A 183 2.07 6.14 12.28
CA LEU A 183 2.13 7.60 12.37
C LEU A 183 0.75 8.26 12.39
N TYR A 184 -0.29 7.45 12.35
CA TYR A 184 -1.68 7.88 12.23
C TYR A 184 -2.34 7.98 13.61
N ASP A 185 -3.07 9.07 13.84
CA ASP A 185 -3.93 9.26 15.00
C ASP A 185 -5.38 8.92 14.62
N TRP A 186 -5.88 7.82 15.12
CA TRP A 186 -7.24 7.35 14.83
C TRP A 186 -8.36 8.22 15.44
N HIS A 187 -8.03 9.17 16.32
CA HIS A 187 -9.01 10.14 16.86
C HIS A 187 -9.26 11.30 15.89
N THR A 188 -8.25 11.66 15.12
CA THR A 188 -8.30 12.82 14.22
C THR A 188 -8.39 12.44 12.75
N ASP A 189 -8.17 11.18 12.41
CA ASP A 189 -8.05 10.64 11.04
C ASP A 189 -6.92 11.30 10.23
N HIS A 190 -5.83 11.69 10.91
CA HIS A 190 -4.67 12.34 10.30
C HIS A 190 -3.34 11.77 10.84
N TYR A 191 -2.24 12.10 10.18
CA TYR A 191 -0.92 11.84 10.73
C TYR A 191 -0.68 12.65 12.00
N SER A 192 -0.06 12.01 13.01
CA SER A 192 0.32 12.61 14.29
C SER A 192 1.76 13.11 14.25
N GLN A 193 1.96 14.40 14.48
CA GLN A 193 3.31 14.95 14.63
C GLN A 193 4.01 14.36 15.87
N GLU A 194 3.26 14.11 16.94
CA GLU A 194 3.79 13.49 18.17
C GLU A 194 4.35 12.09 17.88
N LEU A 195 3.60 11.23 17.17
CA LEU A 195 4.11 9.91 16.78
C LEU A 195 5.31 10.00 15.84
N ALA A 196 5.29 10.94 14.91
CA ALA A 196 6.40 11.15 13.99
C ALA A 196 7.69 11.59 14.71
N ASP A 197 7.57 12.47 15.70
CA ASP A 197 8.69 12.93 16.52
C ASP A 197 9.25 11.77 17.38
N ILE A 198 8.36 10.96 17.97
CA ILE A 198 8.73 9.77 18.75
C ILE A 198 9.42 8.73 17.87
N VAL A 199 8.86 8.42 16.70
CA VAL A 199 9.47 7.50 15.72
C VAL A 199 10.76 8.09 15.12
N GLY A 200 10.88 9.41 15.04
CA GLY A 200 12.06 10.11 14.54
C GLY A 200 12.07 10.30 13.01
N VAL A 201 10.89 10.43 12.39
CA VAL A 201 10.73 10.62 10.94
C VAL A 201 10.10 11.97 10.59
N ASP A 202 10.25 12.42 9.34
CA ASP A 202 9.66 13.66 8.84
C ASP A 202 8.34 13.36 8.11
N LEU A 203 7.21 13.86 8.64
CA LEU A 203 5.89 13.68 8.03
C LEU A 203 5.79 14.27 6.61
N LYS A 204 6.64 15.24 6.26
CA LYS A 204 6.65 15.80 4.89
C LYS A 204 7.05 14.78 3.84
N LYS A 205 7.59 13.65 4.24
CA LYS A 205 7.95 12.54 3.34
C LYS A 205 6.83 11.50 3.17
N PHE A 206 5.67 11.70 3.82
CA PHE A 206 4.50 10.83 3.70
C PHE A 206 3.42 11.49 2.84
N ALA A 207 2.82 10.71 1.96
CA ALA A 207 1.82 11.21 1.02
C ALA A 207 0.53 11.66 1.73
N PRO A 208 -0.20 12.66 1.19
CA PRO A 208 -1.50 13.06 1.72
C PRO A 208 -2.51 11.92 1.72
N ILE A 209 -3.39 11.90 2.73
CA ILE A 209 -4.42 10.88 2.91
C ILE A 209 -5.69 11.31 2.16
N TYR A 210 -6.18 10.44 1.26
CA TYR A 210 -7.44 10.57 0.54
C TYR A 210 -8.37 9.42 0.96
N ARG A 211 -9.69 9.58 0.83
CA ARG A 211 -10.59 8.44 1.04
C ARG A 211 -10.35 7.40 -0.06
N SER A 212 -10.48 6.12 0.24
CA SER A 212 -10.16 5.02 -0.69
C SER A 212 -10.88 5.12 -2.04
N GLN A 213 -12.08 5.71 -2.06
CA GLN A 213 -12.88 5.91 -3.28
C GLN A 213 -12.64 7.26 -3.98
N ASP A 214 -11.84 8.16 -3.42
CA ASP A 214 -11.59 9.46 -4.04
C ASP A 214 -10.70 9.29 -5.28
N VAL A 215 -11.04 10.01 -6.34
CA VAL A 215 -10.20 10.11 -7.53
C VAL A 215 -8.99 10.98 -7.18
N ILE A 216 -7.80 10.40 -7.27
CA ILE A 216 -6.53 11.07 -6.96
C ILE A 216 -5.85 11.67 -8.19
N GLY A 217 -6.24 11.25 -9.37
CA GLY A 217 -5.69 11.69 -10.65
C GLY A 217 -6.23 10.86 -11.81
N GLU A 218 -5.61 11.03 -12.97
CA GLU A 218 -5.99 10.34 -14.20
C GLU A 218 -4.76 9.66 -14.80
N VAL A 219 -4.99 8.62 -15.60
CA VAL A 219 -3.93 7.92 -16.35
C VAL A 219 -3.23 8.92 -17.28
N THR A 220 -1.94 9.11 -17.06
CA THR A 220 -1.10 10.01 -17.86
C THR A 220 -0.78 9.43 -19.24
N GLU A 221 -0.27 10.26 -20.16
CA GLU A 221 0.18 9.82 -21.48
C GLU A 221 1.28 8.75 -21.37
N GLU A 222 2.24 8.93 -20.47
CA GLU A 222 3.32 7.96 -20.26
C GLU A 222 2.80 6.64 -19.70
N ALA A 223 1.89 6.68 -18.73
CA ALA A 223 1.25 5.47 -18.19
C ALA A 223 0.41 4.77 -19.26
N ALA A 224 -0.34 5.52 -20.08
CA ALA A 224 -1.13 4.97 -21.18
C ALA A 224 -0.22 4.24 -22.20
N ARG A 225 0.91 4.82 -22.58
CA ARG A 225 1.89 4.22 -23.49
C ARG A 225 2.44 2.90 -22.92
N GLN A 226 2.69 2.85 -21.62
CA GLN A 226 3.26 1.67 -20.95
C GLN A 226 2.23 0.59 -20.65
N THR A 227 0.98 0.93 -20.34
CA THR A 227 -0.06 -0.01 -19.90
C THR A 227 -1.04 -0.42 -21.01
N GLY A 228 -1.20 0.42 -22.04
CA GLY A 228 -2.27 0.27 -23.03
C GLY A 228 -3.64 0.79 -22.56
N LEU A 229 -3.73 1.39 -21.36
CA LEU A 229 -4.94 2.08 -20.91
C LEU A 229 -5.14 3.37 -21.70
N PRO A 230 -6.36 3.82 -21.93
CA PRO A 230 -6.61 5.17 -22.45
C PRO A 230 -6.13 6.27 -21.49
N ILE A 231 -5.66 7.37 -22.06
CA ILE A 231 -5.33 8.60 -21.31
C ILE A 231 -6.61 9.14 -20.64
N GLY A 232 -6.49 9.71 -19.45
CA GLY A 232 -7.57 10.42 -18.78
C GLY A 232 -8.55 9.51 -18.03
N ILE A 233 -8.28 8.21 -17.91
CA ILE A 233 -9.10 7.34 -17.05
C ILE A 233 -8.83 7.72 -15.59
N PRO A 234 -9.88 7.97 -14.79
CA PRO A 234 -9.76 8.22 -13.36
C PRO A 234 -9.08 7.06 -12.62
N VAL A 235 -8.19 7.39 -11.68
CA VAL A 235 -7.55 6.44 -10.76
C VAL A 235 -7.98 6.81 -9.35
N VAL A 236 -8.51 5.85 -8.59
CA VAL A 236 -8.90 6.05 -7.19
C VAL A 236 -7.76 5.69 -6.23
N ALA A 237 -7.79 6.23 -5.01
CA ALA A 237 -6.77 5.97 -4.00
C ALA A 237 -6.61 4.47 -3.69
N GLY A 238 -7.70 3.72 -3.69
CA GLY A 238 -7.68 2.27 -3.41
C GLY A 238 -7.48 1.97 -1.93
N GLY A 239 -6.96 0.79 -1.60
CA GLY A 239 -6.77 0.37 -0.20
C GLY A 239 -5.78 -0.77 -0.03
N GLY A 240 -5.28 -0.98 1.19
CA GLY A 240 -4.44 -2.12 1.53
C GLY A 240 -5.15 -3.45 1.26
N ASP A 241 -4.39 -4.47 0.86
CA ASP A 241 -4.94 -5.78 0.46
C ASP A 241 -5.82 -6.41 1.53
N PHE A 242 -5.40 -6.34 2.81
CA PHE A 242 -6.14 -6.93 3.90
C PHE A 242 -7.49 -6.24 4.15
N PRO A 243 -7.58 -4.90 4.36
CA PRO A 243 -8.86 -4.21 4.52
C PRO A 243 -9.80 -4.37 3.31
N VAL A 244 -9.26 -4.33 2.09
CA VAL A 244 -10.05 -4.55 0.87
C VAL A 244 -10.60 -5.98 0.79
N SER A 245 -9.80 -6.97 1.21
CA SER A 245 -10.27 -8.37 1.30
C SER A 245 -11.39 -8.53 2.33
N MET A 246 -11.28 -7.85 3.50
CA MET A 246 -12.35 -7.87 4.52
C MET A 246 -13.65 -7.29 3.95
N LEU A 247 -13.57 -6.16 3.24
CA LEU A 247 -14.72 -5.58 2.55
C LEU A 247 -15.30 -6.55 1.52
N GLY A 248 -14.44 -7.21 0.72
CA GLY A 248 -14.82 -8.20 -0.28
C GLY A 248 -15.51 -9.44 0.31
N PHE A 249 -15.14 -9.84 1.52
CA PHE A 249 -15.79 -10.93 2.27
C PHE A 249 -17.09 -10.50 2.96
N GLY A 250 -17.45 -9.21 2.89
CA GLY A 250 -18.66 -8.70 3.55
C GLY A 250 -18.50 -8.48 5.06
N ILE A 251 -17.27 -8.33 5.56
CA ILE A 251 -16.95 -8.02 6.97
C ILE A 251 -17.20 -6.53 7.19
N VAL A 252 -18.47 -6.13 7.17
CA VAL A 252 -18.91 -4.71 7.26
C VAL A 252 -19.90 -4.45 8.38
N GLY A 253 -20.28 -5.48 9.14
CA GLY A 253 -21.18 -5.37 10.29
C GLY A 253 -20.45 -5.54 11.62
N GLU A 254 -20.90 -4.83 12.66
CA GLU A 254 -20.36 -4.98 14.01
C GLU A 254 -20.43 -6.44 14.48
N GLY A 255 -19.33 -6.95 15.01
CA GLY A 255 -19.19 -8.34 15.47
C GLY A 255 -18.99 -9.38 14.39
N VAL A 256 -19.03 -8.99 13.10
CA VAL A 256 -18.70 -9.91 12.00
C VAL A 256 -17.18 -10.14 12.00
N THR A 257 -16.78 -11.41 11.95
CA THR A 257 -15.39 -11.84 12.03
C THR A 257 -14.96 -12.63 10.81
N ALA A 258 -13.68 -12.57 10.50
CA ALA A 258 -13.04 -13.42 9.51
C ALA A 258 -11.81 -14.12 10.11
N ASP A 259 -11.62 -15.38 9.72
CA ASP A 259 -10.39 -16.13 9.93
C ASP A 259 -9.74 -16.34 8.55
N VAL A 260 -8.57 -15.74 8.37
CA VAL A 260 -7.76 -15.88 7.17
C VAL A 260 -6.54 -16.70 7.52
N THR A 261 -6.66 -18.01 7.39
CA THR A 261 -5.62 -18.97 7.73
C THR A 261 -4.92 -19.49 6.48
N GLY A 262 -3.59 -19.40 6.49
CA GLY A 262 -2.67 -19.94 5.49
C GLY A 262 -1.37 -20.34 6.18
N THR A 263 -0.22 -19.91 5.64
CA THR A 263 1.08 -20.05 6.33
C THR A 263 1.13 -19.24 7.64
N SER A 264 0.34 -18.18 7.71
CA SER A 264 0.04 -17.42 8.94
C SER A 264 -1.47 -17.39 9.15
N THR A 265 -1.89 -17.13 10.39
CA THR A 265 -3.29 -16.94 10.75
C THR A 265 -3.53 -15.48 11.11
N LEU A 266 -4.54 -14.89 10.53
CA LEU A 266 -5.03 -13.57 10.87
C LEU A 266 -6.52 -13.67 11.18
N VAL A 267 -6.90 -13.28 12.40
CA VAL A 267 -8.31 -13.18 12.81
C VAL A 267 -8.67 -11.70 12.86
N ALA A 268 -9.68 -11.30 12.12
CA ALA A 268 -10.18 -9.94 12.08
C ALA A 268 -11.63 -9.87 12.54
N ALA A 269 -11.98 -8.77 13.19
CA ALA A 269 -13.35 -8.45 13.56
C ALA A 269 -13.66 -6.99 13.21
N HIS A 270 -14.85 -6.76 12.67
CA HIS A 270 -15.35 -5.40 12.52
C HIS A 270 -15.95 -4.92 13.84
N THR A 271 -15.52 -3.78 14.36
CA THR A 271 -16.01 -3.17 15.57
C THR A 271 -16.38 -1.71 15.34
N ALA A 272 -17.44 -1.22 16.01
CA ALA A 272 -17.88 0.17 15.91
C ALA A 272 -16.89 1.16 16.56
N LYS A 273 -16.03 0.68 17.47
CA LYS A 273 -14.97 1.44 18.14
C LYS A 273 -13.72 0.61 18.20
N PRO A 274 -12.53 1.24 18.12
CA PRO A 274 -11.28 0.54 18.31
C PRO A 274 -11.23 -0.21 19.65
N LEU A 275 -10.76 -1.46 19.61
CA LEU A 275 -10.52 -2.26 20.82
C LEU A 275 -9.02 -2.20 21.09
N LEU A 276 -8.65 -1.42 22.08
CA LEU A 276 -7.27 -1.35 22.55
C LEU A 276 -7.01 -2.46 23.56
N ASN A 277 -5.80 -2.99 23.56
CA ASN A 277 -5.37 -3.94 24.58
C ASN A 277 -5.32 -3.21 25.95
N PRO A 278 -5.96 -3.75 27.01
CA PRO A 278 -5.97 -3.10 28.33
C PRO A 278 -4.59 -3.09 29.01
#